data_607c6959844d41a4917190635ef2ae15
#
_entry.id   607c6959844d41a4917190635ef2ae15
#
_cell.length_a   1.000
_cell.length_b   1.000
_cell.length_c   1.000
_cell.angle_alpha   90.00
_cell.angle_beta   90.00
_cell.angle_gamma   90.00
#
_symmetry.space_group_name_H-M   'P 1'
#
loop_
_entity.id
_entity.type
_entity.pdbx_description
1 polymer ?
#
loop_
_entity_poly.entity_id
_entity_poly.type
_entity_poly.pdbx_seq_one_letter_code
_entity_poly.pdbx_strand_id
1 'polypeptide(L)'
;GRPARAQVLVDASDPIIAASALSNTQGIAYAQSLPILYGRLRPETSYEVSTLPVDLEVRGWYNPDLVTSFYIVPGLIGVLLTMTMMMITSMAIVKERERGTLEQLLTTPIQPMELMIGKMVPYAAVGFMQVTIALVVGIMIFKIPIRGSLLALYGMSFFFIVCYLSLGLLISTLTRTQQQAMQLSFFIFLPTILLSGFMFPRAGMPLPAQILGLLMPLTYFMEVLRGILLKGVSITLLWRWIIPMIGLMFLFMALSVIRFRKQTD
;
A
#
# COMPACT_ATOMS: atom_id res chain seq x y z
N GLY A 1 11.63 -42.79 -20.84
CA GLY A 1 12.41 -41.57 -20.56
C GLY A 1 11.97 -40.98 -19.24
N ARG A 2 12.87 -40.41 -18.46
CA ARG A 2 12.52 -39.71 -17.20
C ARG A 2 11.81 -38.42 -17.58
N PRO A 3 10.75 -37.98 -16.83
CA PRO A 3 10.11 -36.70 -17.05
C PRO A 3 11.13 -35.59 -16.80
N ALA A 4 11.06 -34.51 -17.60
CA ALA A 4 11.85 -33.31 -17.35
C ALA A 4 11.19 -32.58 -16.17
N ARG A 5 11.93 -32.34 -15.08
CA ARG A 5 11.46 -31.59 -13.93
C ARG A 5 11.98 -30.16 -13.98
N ALA A 6 11.09 -29.20 -13.89
CA ALA A 6 11.44 -27.79 -13.74
C ALA A 6 10.66 -27.19 -12.57
N GLN A 7 11.33 -26.34 -11.78
CA GLN A 7 10.70 -25.64 -10.68
C GLN A 7 10.56 -24.17 -11.05
N VAL A 8 9.34 -23.63 -10.89
CA VAL A 8 9.04 -22.21 -11.05
C VAL A 8 8.69 -21.61 -9.69
N LEU A 9 9.49 -20.62 -9.28
CA LEU A 9 9.24 -19.89 -8.04
C LEU A 9 8.47 -18.60 -8.34
N VAL A 10 7.29 -18.46 -7.73
CA VAL A 10 6.42 -17.30 -7.90
C VAL A 10 6.37 -16.52 -6.59
N ASP A 11 6.53 -15.19 -6.66
CA ASP A 11 6.25 -14.32 -5.51
C ASP A 11 4.72 -14.29 -5.27
N ALA A 12 4.28 -15.04 -4.28
CA ALA A 12 2.87 -15.18 -3.92
C ALA A 12 2.40 -14.15 -2.87
N SER A 13 3.13 -13.07 -2.65
CA SER A 13 2.69 -11.98 -1.77
C SER A 13 1.43 -11.28 -2.30
N ASP A 14 1.21 -11.28 -3.63
CA ASP A 14 -0.05 -10.92 -4.28
C ASP A 14 -0.73 -12.20 -4.78
N PRO A 15 -1.82 -12.66 -4.11
CA PRO A 15 -2.48 -13.92 -4.46
C PRO A 15 -3.17 -13.87 -5.83
N ILE A 16 -3.57 -12.70 -6.32
CA ILE A 16 -4.24 -12.56 -7.62
C ILE A 16 -3.25 -12.79 -8.76
N ILE A 17 -2.10 -12.13 -8.68
CA ILE A 17 -1.01 -12.30 -9.67
C ILE A 17 -0.47 -13.73 -9.59
N ALA A 18 -0.25 -14.24 -8.39
CA ALA A 18 0.27 -15.58 -8.19
C ALA A 18 -0.67 -16.65 -8.74
N ALA A 19 -1.97 -16.57 -8.49
CA ALA A 19 -2.94 -17.51 -9.05
C ALA A 19 -2.94 -17.52 -10.58
N SER A 20 -2.86 -16.33 -11.20
CA SER A 20 -2.75 -16.20 -12.65
C SER A 20 -1.45 -16.79 -13.20
N ALA A 21 -0.32 -16.54 -12.51
CA ALA A 21 0.98 -17.10 -12.89
C ALA A 21 0.99 -18.64 -12.79
N LEU A 22 0.40 -19.18 -11.71
CA LEU A 22 0.26 -20.62 -11.49
C LEU A 22 -0.55 -21.28 -12.61
N SER A 23 -1.74 -20.75 -12.92
CA SER A 23 -2.63 -21.31 -13.95
C SER A 23 -2.01 -21.23 -15.35
N ASN A 24 -1.39 -20.10 -15.69
CA ASN A 24 -0.72 -19.92 -16.98
C ASN A 24 0.48 -20.86 -17.13
N THR A 25 1.30 -21.00 -16.08
CA THR A 25 2.46 -21.89 -16.10
C THR A 25 2.07 -23.35 -16.27
N GLN A 26 1.01 -23.79 -15.56
CA GLN A 26 0.45 -25.13 -15.74
C GLN A 26 -0.12 -25.31 -17.15
N GLY A 27 -0.84 -24.32 -17.68
CA GLY A 27 -1.37 -24.37 -19.06
C GLY A 27 -0.27 -24.51 -20.11
N ILE A 28 0.85 -23.79 -19.94
CA ILE A 28 2.02 -23.91 -20.84
C ILE A 28 2.64 -25.29 -20.73
N ALA A 29 2.78 -25.84 -19.51
CA ALA A 29 3.31 -27.19 -19.32
C ALA A 29 2.46 -28.24 -20.00
N TYR A 30 1.14 -28.14 -19.88
CA TYR A 30 0.20 -29.03 -20.60
C TYR A 30 0.32 -28.90 -22.11
N ALA A 31 0.30 -27.65 -22.62
CA ALA A 31 0.39 -27.41 -24.06
C ALA A 31 1.68 -27.96 -24.68
N GLN A 32 2.81 -27.85 -23.98
CA GLN A 32 4.09 -28.39 -24.44
C GLN A 32 4.21 -29.91 -24.26
N SER A 33 3.49 -30.48 -23.30
CA SER A 33 3.49 -31.93 -23.07
C SER A 33 2.73 -32.70 -24.15
N LEU A 34 1.65 -32.12 -24.69
CA LEU A 34 0.78 -32.77 -25.67
C LEU A 34 1.54 -33.19 -26.96
N PRO A 35 2.31 -32.35 -27.67
CA PRO A 35 3.01 -32.76 -28.88
C PRO A 35 4.09 -33.82 -28.60
N ILE A 36 4.71 -33.78 -27.41
CA ILE A 36 5.68 -34.80 -27.01
C ILE A 36 4.99 -36.15 -26.77
N LEU A 37 3.80 -36.15 -26.17
CA LEU A 37 2.98 -37.33 -26.00
C LEU A 37 2.52 -37.91 -27.35
N TYR A 38 1.99 -37.06 -28.23
CA TYR A 38 1.57 -37.49 -29.59
C TYR A 38 2.73 -38.03 -30.39
N GLY A 39 3.93 -37.48 -30.30
CA GLY A 39 5.14 -37.99 -30.97
C GLY A 39 5.64 -39.32 -30.42
N ARG A 40 5.27 -39.68 -29.19
CA ARG A 40 5.62 -40.96 -28.53
C ARG A 40 4.59 -42.06 -28.75
N LEU A 41 3.35 -41.70 -29.07
CA LEU A 41 2.27 -42.64 -29.37
C LEU A 41 2.50 -43.27 -30.78
N ARG A 42 3.40 -44.25 -30.89
CA ARG A 42 3.43 -45.16 -32.05
C ARG A 42 2.38 -46.24 -31.82
N PRO A 43 1.65 -46.67 -32.89
CA PRO A 43 0.51 -47.59 -32.78
C PRO A 43 0.81 -48.98 -32.22
N GLU A 44 2.07 -49.34 -32.02
CA GLU A 44 2.49 -50.72 -31.72
C GLU A 44 2.92 -50.95 -30.25
N THR A 45 2.87 -49.98 -29.39
CA THR A 45 3.30 -50.18 -27.99
C THR A 45 2.29 -49.57 -27.02
N SER A 46 1.63 -50.42 -26.24
CA SER A 46 0.81 -50.05 -25.09
C SER A 46 1.72 -49.48 -23.98
N TYR A 47 2.07 -48.20 -24.07
CA TYR A 47 2.70 -47.51 -22.93
C TYR A 47 1.58 -46.98 -22.01
N GLU A 48 1.58 -47.41 -20.77
CA GLU A 48 0.87 -46.71 -19.72
C GLU A 48 1.47 -45.27 -19.62
N VAL A 49 0.75 -44.29 -20.11
CA VAL A 49 1.09 -42.87 -19.97
C VAL A 49 0.75 -42.44 -18.54
N SER A 50 1.55 -42.90 -17.61
CA SER A 50 1.33 -42.61 -16.17
C SER A 50 1.88 -41.27 -15.74
N THR A 51 2.73 -40.59 -16.53
CA THR A 51 3.36 -39.32 -16.14
C THR A 51 3.48 -38.39 -17.34
N LEU A 52 3.15 -37.10 -17.10
CA LEU A 52 3.40 -36.03 -18.07
C LEU A 52 4.91 -35.93 -18.37
N PRO A 53 5.31 -35.74 -19.64
CA PRO A 53 6.73 -35.63 -20.01
C PRO A 53 7.41 -34.39 -19.44
N VAL A 54 6.66 -33.37 -19.07
CA VAL A 54 7.12 -32.17 -18.38
C VAL A 54 6.39 -32.07 -17.04
N ASP A 55 7.12 -32.26 -15.96
CA ASP A 55 6.65 -32.10 -14.57
C ASP A 55 7.08 -30.73 -14.07
N LEU A 56 6.11 -29.81 -13.96
CA LEU A 56 6.33 -28.43 -13.51
C LEU A 56 5.84 -28.31 -12.07
N GLU A 57 6.78 -28.21 -11.14
CA GLU A 57 6.51 -27.88 -9.75
C GLU A 57 6.51 -26.36 -9.57
N VAL A 58 5.32 -25.77 -9.45
CA VAL A 58 5.18 -24.33 -9.20
C VAL A 58 5.00 -24.11 -7.71
N ARG A 59 5.93 -23.35 -7.10
CA ARG A 59 5.92 -23.08 -5.66
C ARG A 59 5.78 -21.60 -5.39
N GLY A 60 4.74 -21.23 -4.63
CA GLY A 60 4.56 -19.88 -4.13
C GLY A 60 5.52 -19.57 -2.97
N TRP A 61 6.26 -18.47 -3.05
CA TRP A 61 7.04 -17.94 -1.95
C TRP A 61 6.22 -16.91 -1.18
N TYR A 62 6.47 -16.77 0.12
CA TYR A 62 5.84 -15.86 1.09
C TYR A 62 4.40 -16.21 1.47
N ASN A 63 3.56 -16.71 0.55
CA ASN A 63 2.18 -17.11 0.80
C ASN A 63 1.83 -18.35 -0.03
N PRO A 64 2.35 -19.54 0.32
CA PRO A 64 2.14 -20.78 -0.46
C PRO A 64 0.67 -21.15 -0.62
N ASP A 65 -0.13 -20.90 0.43
CA ASP A 65 -1.55 -21.24 0.48
C ASP A 65 -2.46 -20.16 -0.16
N LEU A 66 -1.86 -19.13 -0.77
CA LEU A 66 -2.57 -18.00 -1.40
C LEU A 66 -3.64 -17.38 -0.50
N VAL A 67 -3.35 -17.29 0.80
CA VAL A 67 -4.28 -16.73 1.79
C VAL A 67 -4.50 -15.24 1.51
N THR A 68 -5.70 -14.90 1.09
CA THR A 68 -6.08 -13.55 0.65
C THR A 68 -5.93 -12.50 1.77
N SER A 69 -6.15 -12.90 3.04
CA SER A 69 -6.00 -11.98 4.18
C SER A 69 -4.58 -11.44 4.34
N PHE A 70 -3.55 -12.20 3.95
CA PHE A 70 -2.15 -11.74 4.00
C PHE A 70 -1.88 -10.56 3.05
N TYR A 71 -2.65 -10.46 1.98
CA TYR A 71 -2.58 -9.35 1.04
C TYR A 71 -3.47 -8.18 1.44
N ILE A 72 -4.73 -8.47 1.81
CA ILE A 72 -5.76 -7.45 2.06
C ILE A 72 -5.50 -6.71 3.38
N VAL A 73 -5.18 -7.41 4.47
CA VAL A 73 -5.13 -6.77 5.80
C VAL A 73 -4.01 -5.74 5.94
N PRO A 74 -2.74 -5.99 5.49
CA PRO A 74 -1.74 -4.94 5.45
C PRO A 74 -2.19 -3.73 4.62
N GLY A 75 -2.90 -3.99 3.51
CA GLY A 75 -3.46 -2.94 2.68
C GLY A 75 -4.51 -2.09 3.39
N LEU A 76 -5.41 -2.73 4.13
CA LEU A 76 -6.42 -2.04 4.91
C LEU A 76 -5.82 -1.11 5.97
N ILE A 77 -4.68 -1.48 6.58
CA ILE A 77 -3.96 -0.59 7.50
C ILE A 77 -3.62 0.73 6.82
N GLY A 78 -3.02 0.67 5.63
CA GLY A 78 -2.67 1.87 4.86
C GLY A 78 -3.90 2.67 4.41
N VAL A 79 -4.94 2.00 3.95
CA VAL A 79 -6.20 2.63 3.50
C VAL A 79 -6.91 3.35 4.65
N LEU A 80 -7.04 2.70 5.81
CA LEU A 80 -7.67 3.28 6.99
C LEU A 80 -6.89 4.50 7.51
N LEU A 81 -5.55 4.40 7.56
CA LEU A 81 -4.70 5.53 7.94
C LEU A 81 -4.83 6.69 6.96
N THR A 82 -4.83 6.42 5.67
CA THR A 82 -5.02 7.44 4.63
C THR A 82 -6.29 8.24 4.86
N MET A 83 -7.41 7.55 4.99
CA MET A 83 -8.72 8.19 5.18
C MET A 83 -8.76 8.99 6.48
N THR A 84 -8.42 8.34 7.61
CA THR A 84 -8.52 8.97 8.93
C THR A 84 -7.58 10.15 9.09
N MET A 85 -6.31 10.01 8.76
CA MET A 85 -5.33 11.10 8.95
C MET A 85 -5.67 12.32 8.11
N MET A 86 -6.02 12.10 6.85
CA MET A 86 -6.40 13.18 5.93
C MET A 86 -7.67 13.90 6.37
N MET A 87 -8.74 13.14 6.71
CA MET A 87 -10.03 13.72 7.09
C MET A 87 -9.97 14.42 8.45
N ILE A 88 -9.40 13.79 9.47
CA ILE A 88 -9.35 14.38 10.82
C ILE A 88 -8.58 15.71 10.77
N THR A 89 -7.44 15.74 10.09
CA THR A 89 -6.62 16.96 10.04
C THR A 89 -7.28 18.07 9.23
N SER A 90 -7.84 17.75 8.06
CA SER A 90 -8.50 18.76 7.23
C SER A 90 -9.70 19.37 7.93
N MET A 91 -10.55 18.55 8.55
CA MET A 91 -11.75 19.03 9.26
C MET A 91 -11.42 19.80 10.54
N ALA A 92 -10.39 19.38 11.29
CA ALA A 92 -10.04 20.03 12.57
C ALA A 92 -9.64 21.50 12.38
N ILE A 93 -8.83 21.79 11.36
CA ILE A 93 -8.38 23.16 11.10
C ILE A 93 -9.52 24.01 10.52
N VAL A 94 -10.31 23.45 9.62
CA VAL A 94 -11.46 24.16 9.07
C VAL A 94 -12.50 24.45 10.15
N LYS A 95 -12.68 23.55 11.11
CA LYS A 95 -13.57 23.75 12.26
C LYS A 95 -13.14 24.96 13.12
N GLU A 96 -11.84 25.13 13.33
CA GLU A 96 -11.34 26.29 14.08
C GLU A 96 -11.54 27.59 13.30
N ARG A 97 -11.41 27.55 11.97
CA ARG A 97 -11.72 28.69 11.09
C ARG A 97 -13.21 29.04 11.14
N GLU A 98 -14.11 28.04 11.03
CA GLU A 98 -15.55 28.26 11.13
C GLU A 98 -16.00 28.86 12.47
N ARG A 99 -15.27 28.55 13.55
CA ARG A 99 -15.53 29.06 14.89
C ARG A 99 -14.85 30.40 15.21
N GLY A 100 -14.04 30.93 14.30
CA GLY A 100 -13.28 32.16 14.52
C GLY A 100 -12.10 32.02 15.51
N THR A 101 -11.86 30.81 16.03
CA THR A 101 -10.77 30.56 17.00
C THR A 101 -9.40 30.57 16.34
N LEU A 102 -9.33 30.39 15.03
CA LEU A 102 -8.07 30.47 14.28
C LEU A 102 -7.51 31.90 14.30
N GLU A 103 -8.37 32.92 14.16
CA GLU A 103 -7.97 34.33 14.21
C GLU A 103 -7.41 34.69 15.58
N GLN A 104 -7.99 34.17 16.68
CA GLN A 104 -7.49 34.36 18.02
C GLN A 104 -6.09 33.74 18.23
N LEU A 105 -5.83 32.57 17.60
CA LEU A 105 -4.51 31.96 17.66
C LEU A 105 -3.48 32.77 16.87
N LEU A 106 -3.86 33.42 15.79
CA LEU A 106 -2.97 34.24 14.96
C LEU A 106 -2.61 35.58 15.64
N THR A 107 -3.36 36.06 16.64
CA THR A 107 -2.98 37.24 17.43
C THR A 107 -1.85 36.93 18.44
N THR A 108 -1.52 35.68 18.67
CA THR A 108 -0.38 35.26 19.48
C THR A 108 0.91 35.24 18.65
N PRO A 109 2.10 35.48 19.24
CA PRO A 109 3.37 35.49 18.48
C PRO A 109 3.87 34.09 18.13
N ILE A 110 2.96 33.19 17.74
CA ILE A 110 3.26 31.80 17.34
C ILE A 110 3.52 31.77 15.84
N GLN A 111 4.59 31.09 15.43
CA GLN A 111 4.87 30.90 14.02
C GLN A 111 3.89 29.88 13.40
N PRO A 112 3.45 30.09 12.15
CA PRO A 112 2.53 29.16 11.47
C PRO A 112 3.00 27.69 11.48
N MET A 113 4.30 27.47 11.41
CA MET A 113 4.91 26.13 11.46
C MET A 113 4.74 25.48 12.83
N GLU A 114 4.90 26.22 13.91
CA GLU A 114 4.74 25.73 15.29
C GLU A 114 3.28 25.31 15.55
N LEU A 115 2.35 26.13 15.09
CA LEU A 115 0.92 25.82 15.17
C LEU A 115 0.58 24.52 14.42
N MET A 116 1.12 24.36 13.20
CA MET A 116 0.89 23.17 12.37
C MET A 116 1.47 21.91 13.04
N ILE A 117 2.71 21.96 13.51
CA ILE A 117 3.36 20.83 14.20
C ILE A 117 2.61 20.49 15.50
N GLY A 118 2.25 21.49 16.30
CA GLY A 118 1.50 21.28 17.53
C GLY A 118 0.18 20.56 17.34
N LYS A 119 -0.50 20.80 16.20
CA LYS A 119 -1.73 20.10 15.84
C LYS A 119 -1.49 18.71 15.26
N MET A 120 -0.39 18.52 14.54
CA MET A 120 -0.06 17.21 13.96
C MET A 120 0.30 16.18 15.03
N VAL A 121 0.94 16.58 16.13
CA VAL A 121 1.39 15.67 17.19
C VAL A 121 0.25 14.81 17.77
N PRO A 122 -0.88 15.36 18.26
CA PRO A 122 -1.96 14.56 18.80
C PRO A 122 -2.60 13.65 17.74
N TYR A 123 -2.71 14.10 16.48
CA TYR A 123 -3.24 13.26 15.41
C TYR A 123 -2.28 12.16 14.99
N ALA A 124 -0.97 12.39 15.06
CA ALA A 124 0.02 11.35 14.86
C ALA A 124 -0.09 10.26 15.93
N ALA A 125 -0.33 10.64 17.20
CA ALA A 125 -0.58 9.67 18.27
C ALA A 125 -1.83 8.80 17.99
N VAL A 126 -2.90 9.41 17.49
CA VAL A 126 -4.10 8.66 17.02
C VAL A 126 -3.74 7.71 15.87
N GLY A 127 -2.93 8.15 14.90
CA GLY A 127 -2.45 7.31 13.82
C GLY A 127 -1.65 6.10 14.30
N PHE A 128 -0.74 6.29 15.25
CA PHE A 128 0.01 5.18 15.85
C PHE A 128 -0.87 4.21 16.63
N MET A 129 -1.85 4.73 17.36
CA MET A 129 -2.84 3.88 18.04
C MET A 129 -3.62 3.04 17.01
N GLN A 130 -4.04 3.64 15.90
CA GLN A 130 -4.73 2.94 14.82
C GLN A 130 -3.86 1.86 14.17
N VAL A 131 -2.58 2.13 13.90
CA VAL A 131 -1.61 1.12 13.41
C VAL A 131 -1.52 -0.04 14.41
N THR A 132 -1.38 0.27 15.69
CA THR A 132 -1.25 -0.76 16.75
C THR A 132 -2.50 -1.64 16.81
N ILE A 133 -3.69 -1.03 16.86
CA ILE A 133 -4.97 -1.78 16.88
C ILE A 133 -5.09 -2.66 15.63
N ALA A 134 -4.82 -2.10 14.45
CA ALA A 134 -4.93 -2.83 13.20
C ALA A 134 -3.92 -3.98 13.10
N LEU A 135 -2.70 -3.82 13.62
CA LEU A 135 -1.71 -4.91 13.73
C LEU A 135 -2.16 -5.98 14.70
N VAL A 136 -2.65 -5.61 15.89
CA VAL A 136 -3.14 -6.58 16.87
C VAL A 136 -4.30 -7.41 16.30
N VAL A 137 -5.26 -6.75 15.67
CA VAL A 137 -6.38 -7.41 14.98
C VAL A 137 -5.86 -8.32 13.86
N GLY A 138 -4.93 -7.82 13.04
CA GLY A 138 -4.31 -8.58 11.96
C GLY A 138 -3.62 -9.86 12.43
N ILE A 139 -2.90 -9.80 13.54
CA ILE A 139 -2.20 -10.96 14.13
C ILE A 139 -3.18 -11.91 14.80
N MET A 140 -4.08 -11.41 15.66
CA MET A 140 -4.94 -12.26 16.48
C MET A 140 -6.05 -12.93 15.67
N ILE A 141 -6.68 -12.19 14.76
CA ILE A 141 -7.82 -12.68 13.98
C ILE A 141 -7.38 -13.30 12.65
N PHE A 142 -6.52 -12.61 11.91
CA PHE A 142 -6.14 -13.01 10.56
C PHE A 142 -4.83 -13.82 10.51
N LYS A 143 -4.15 -14.00 11.66
CA LYS A 143 -2.88 -14.75 11.79
C LYS A 143 -1.80 -14.29 10.82
N ILE A 144 -1.71 -12.97 10.59
CA ILE A 144 -0.71 -12.43 9.68
C ILE A 144 0.68 -12.65 10.27
N PRO A 145 1.61 -13.23 9.51
CA PRO A 145 2.97 -13.42 9.98
C PRO A 145 3.68 -12.07 10.05
N ILE A 146 4.38 -11.80 11.15
CA ILE A 146 5.32 -10.68 11.25
C ILE A 146 6.71 -11.25 11.05
N ARG A 147 7.25 -11.16 9.82
CA ARG A 147 8.58 -11.69 9.51
C ARG A 147 9.67 -10.65 9.66
N GLY A 148 9.33 -9.37 9.61
CA GLY A 148 10.27 -8.26 9.70
C GLY A 148 10.25 -7.51 11.03
N SER A 149 11.00 -6.42 11.11
CA SER A 149 11.13 -5.60 12.31
C SER A 149 9.91 -4.71 12.55
N LEU A 150 9.27 -4.84 13.70
CA LEU A 150 8.19 -3.95 14.13
C LEU A 150 8.67 -2.49 14.26
N LEU A 151 9.90 -2.28 14.74
CA LEU A 151 10.46 -0.93 14.84
C LEU A 151 10.55 -0.25 13.47
N ALA A 152 10.98 -1.00 12.44
CA ALA A 152 11.00 -0.51 11.06
C ALA A 152 9.59 -0.17 10.57
N LEU A 153 8.61 -0.99 10.89
CA LEU A 153 7.21 -0.77 10.52
C LEU A 153 6.66 0.52 11.16
N TYR A 154 6.87 0.72 12.47
CA TYR A 154 6.43 1.95 13.14
C TYR A 154 7.17 3.19 12.63
N GLY A 155 8.47 3.07 12.35
CA GLY A 155 9.24 4.15 11.74
C GLY A 155 8.70 4.56 10.37
N MET A 156 8.35 3.58 9.53
CA MET A 156 7.73 3.85 8.21
C MET A 156 6.31 4.41 8.35
N SER A 157 5.55 3.90 9.30
CA SER A 157 4.21 4.42 9.61
C SER A 157 4.27 5.88 10.05
N PHE A 158 5.32 6.31 10.76
CA PHE A 158 5.54 7.72 11.11
C PHE A 158 5.60 8.61 9.87
N PHE A 159 6.47 8.30 8.92
CA PHE A 159 6.59 9.09 7.69
C PHE A 159 5.29 9.11 6.89
N PHE A 160 4.59 7.99 6.83
CA PHE A 160 3.30 7.88 6.17
C PHE A 160 2.21 8.71 6.85
N ILE A 161 2.08 8.62 8.17
CA ILE A 161 1.15 9.41 8.97
C ILE A 161 1.40 10.91 8.77
N VAL A 162 2.65 11.36 8.92
CA VAL A 162 3.03 12.77 8.73
C VAL A 162 2.72 13.24 7.31
N CYS A 163 2.93 12.39 6.31
CA CYS A 163 2.61 12.69 4.92
C CYS A 163 1.11 12.99 4.73
N TYR A 164 0.23 12.13 5.27
CA TYR A 164 -1.23 12.33 5.14
C TYR A 164 -1.78 13.41 6.06
N LEU A 165 -1.19 13.63 7.22
CA LEU A 165 -1.48 14.80 8.05
C LEU A 165 -1.14 16.10 7.30
N SER A 166 0.01 16.15 6.63
CA SER A 166 0.42 17.30 5.82
C SER A 166 -0.53 17.53 4.63
N LEU A 167 -0.98 16.44 3.98
CA LEU A 167 -1.97 16.53 2.92
C LEU A 167 -3.33 17.03 3.44
N GLY A 168 -3.76 16.57 4.62
CA GLY A 168 -4.95 17.07 5.30
C GLY A 168 -4.87 18.56 5.64
N LEU A 169 -3.69 19.04 6.10
CA LEU A 169 -3.41 20.45 6.28
C LEU A 169 -3.55 21.22 4.96
N LEU A 170 -2.99 20.71 3.86
CA LEU A 170 -3.11 21.33 2.54
C LEU A 170 -4.58 21.45 2.11
N ILE A 171 -5.38 20.39 2.29
CA ILE A 171 -6.82 20.40 2.02
C ILE A 171 -7.53 21.48 2.82
N SER A 172 -7.20 21.64 4.11
CA SER A 172 -7.80 22.67 4.96
C SER A 172 -7.57 24.10 4.47
N THR A 173 -6.45 24.34 3.74
CA THR A 173 -6.19 25.64 3.12
C THR A 173 -7.01 25.90 1.85
N LEU A 174 -7.55 24.87 1.24
CA LEU A 174 -8.35 24.94 0.01
C LEU A 174 -9.85 25.00 0.27
N THR A 175 -10.28 24.71 1.49
CA THR A 175 -11.68 24.56 1.86
C THR A 175 -12.08 25.58 2.94
N ARG A 176 -13.34 25.98 2.95
CA ARG A 176 -13.88 26.97 3.90
C ARG A 176 -14.80 26.35 4.96
N THR A 177 -15.41 25.21 4.66
CA THR A 177 -16.34 24.50 5.56
C THR A 177 -15.87 23.05 5.79
N GLN A 178 -16.21 22.49 6.96
CA GLN A 178 -15.90 21.10 7.29
C GLN A 178 -16.48 20.13 6.25
N GLN A 179 -17.68 20.44 5.73
CA GLN A 179 -18.30 19.63 4.69
C GLN A 179 -17.48 19.64 3.40
N GLN A 180 -16.98 20.79 2.96
CA GLN A 180 -16.09 20.89 1.80
C GLN A 180 -14.77 20.11 2.03
N ALA A 181 -14.19 20.23 3.24
CA ALA A 181 -12.96 19.50 3.59
C ALA A 181 -13.16 17.99 3.54
N MET A 182 -14.29 17.50 4.05
CA MET A 182 -14.66 16.09 3.99
C MET A 182 -14.85 15.62 2.55
N GLN A 183 -15.60 16.37 1.74
CA GLN A 183 -15.85 16.03 0.33
C GLN A 183 -14.54 16.00 -0.49
N LEU A 184 -13.68 17.00 -0.33
CA LEU A 184 -12.40 17.06 -1.04
C LEU A 184 -11.46 15.93 -0.59
N SER A 185 -11.42 15.63 0.73
CA SER A 185 -10.67 14.49 1.25
C SER A 185 -11.16 13.17 0.64
N PHE A 186 -12.46 12.96 0.57
CA PHE A 186 -13.03 11.77 -0.03
C PHE A 186 -12.76 11.69 -1.55
N PHE A 187 -12.81 12.83 -2.25
CA PHE A 187 -12.48 12.91 -3.67
C PHE A 187 -11.03 12.54 -3.97
N ILE A 188 -10.09 12.88 -3.09
CA ILE A 188 -8.68 12.48 -3.19
C ILE A 188 -8.47 11.02 -2.77
N PHE A 189 -9.23 10.55 -1.77
CA PHE A 189 -9.13 9.20 -1.23
C PHE A 189 -9.51 8.12 -2.25
N LEU A 190 -10.57 8.32 -3.04
CA LEU A 190 -11.02 7.33 -4.03
C LEU A 190 -9.95 7.00 -5.08
N PRO A 191 -9.35 7.98 -5.80
CA PRO A 191 -8.25 7.70 -6.69
C PRO A 191 -7.04 7.08 -5.99
N THR A 192 -6.77 7.47 -4.74
CA THR A 192 -5.67 6.92 -3.95
C THR A 192 -5.83 5.41 -3.76
N ILE A 193 -7.01 4.92 -3.39
CA ILE A 193 -7.25 3.47 -3.25
C ILE A 193 -7.09 2.75 -4.59
N LEU A 194 -7.69 3.31 -5.65
CA LEU A 194 -7.70 2.66 -6.96
C LEU A 194 -6.30 2.58 -7.58
N LEU A 195 -5.49 3.65 -7.45
CA LEU A 195 -4.20 3.78 -8.13
C LEU A 195 -3.01 3.31 -7.29
N SER A 196 -3.19 3.09 -5.98
CA SER A 196 -2.11 2.68 -5.07
C SER A 196 -1.61 1.25 -5.26
N GLY A 197 -2.33 0.41 -6.00
CA GLY A 197 -2.03 -1.02 -6.07
C GLY A 197 -2.65 -1.84 -4.94
N PHE A 198 -3.59 -1.25 -4.17
CA PHE A 198 -4.35 -1.97 -3.17
C PHE A 198 -5.43 -2.85 -3.81
N MET A 199 -6.26 -2.24 -4.64
CA MET A 199 -7.43 -2.90 -5.24
C MET A 199 -7.07 -3.65 -6.53
N PHE A 200 -6.21 -3.04 -7.36
CA PHE A 200 -5.75 -3.60 -8.62
C PHE A 200 -4.23 -3.66 -8.66
N PRO A 201 -3.63 -4.76 -9.14
CA PRO A 201 -2.19 -4.85 -9.33
C PRO A 201 -1.68 -3.78 -10.29
N ARG A 202 -0.68 -3.00 -9.88
CA ARG A 202 -0.14 -1.90 -10.70
C ARG A 202 0.38 -2.34 -12.07
N ALA A 203 0.92 -3.56 -12.15
CA ALA A 203 1.43 -4.11 -13.40
C ALA A 203 0.35 -4.27 -14.48
N GLY A 204 -0.93 -4.41 -14.10
CA GLY A 204 -2.07 -4.50 -15.02
C GLY A 204 -2.71 -3.15 -15.38
N MET A 205 -2.24 -2.05 -14.79
CA MET A 205 -2.80 -0.72 -15.07
C MET A 205 -2.20 -0.11 -16.34
N PRO A 206 -2.97 0.74 -17.08
CA PRO A 206 -2.43 1.53 -18.18
C PRO A 206 -1.40 2.55 -17.65
N LEU A 207 -0.41 2.90 -18.50
CA LEU A 207 0.70 3.79 -18.14
C LEU A 207 0.27 5.10 -17.43
N PRO A 208 -0.77 5.84 -17.87
CA PRO A 208 -1.19 7.06 -17.18
C PRO A 208 -1.61 6.80 -15.73
N ALA A 209 -2.31 5.69 -15.46
CA ALA A 209 -2.73 5.31 -14.11
C ALA A 209 -1.53 4.93 -13.23
N GLN A 210 -0.53 4.25 -13.79
CA GLN A 210 0.70 3.94 -13.08
C GLN A 210 1.46 5.21 -12.67
N ILE A 211 1.55 6.21 -13.56
CA ILE A 211 2.23 7.49 -13.30
C ILE A 211 1.48 8.27 -12.22
N LEU A 212 0.15 8.39 -12.33
CA LEU A 212 -0.67 9.06 -11.31
C LEU A 212 -0.57 8.37 -9.95
N GLY A 213 -0.47 7.04 -9.93
CA GLY A 213 -0.26 6.26 -8.71
C GLY A 213 1.06 6.59 -8.00
N LEU A 214 2.08 7.09 -8.70
CA LEU A 214 3.34 7.54 -8.08
C LEU A 214 3.19 8.82 -7.24
N LEU A 215 2.14 9.61 -7.46
CA LEU A 215 1.82 10.77 -6.63
C LEU A 215 1.11 10.38 -5.32
N MET A 216 0.72 9.13 -5.17
CA MET A 216 -0.02 8.64 -4.01
C MET A 216 0.93 8.01 -2.98
N PRO A 217 1.06 8.56 -1.77
CA PRO A 217 1.94 8.01 -0.73
C PRO A 217 1.57 6.57 -0.35
N LEU A 218 0.30 6.21 -0.44
CA LEU A 218 -0.22 4.87 -0.17
C LEU A 218 0.47 3.81 -1.04
N THR A 219 0.81 4.14 -2.29
CA THR A 219 1.51 3.24 -3.22
C THR A 219 2.83 2.73 -2.63
N TYR A 220 3.61 3.63 -2.06
CA TYR A 220 4.91 3.31 -1.46
C TYR A 220 4.76 2.58 -0.13
N PHE A 221 3.81 3.03 0.68
CA PHE A 221 3.56 2.44 1.98
C PHE A 221 3.07 0.99 1.88
N MET A 222 2.25 0.67 0.87
CA MET A 222 1.80 -0.70 0.61
C MET A 222 2.97 -1.66 0.35
N GLU A 223 3.93 -1.26 -0.48
CA GLU A 223 5.12 -2.06 -0.77
C GLU A 223 6.00 -2.24 0.47
N VAL A 224 6.14 -1.17 1.27
CA VAL A 224 6.88 -1.21 2.53
C VAL A 224 6.21 -2.13 3.55
N LEU A 225 4.89 -2.00 3.74
CA LEU A 225 4.13 -2.86 4.66
C LEU A 225 4.24 -4.33 4.29
N ARG A 226 4.00 -4.66 3.02
CA ARG A 226 4.10 -6.05 2.54
C ARG A 226 5.54 -6.56 2.62
N GLY A 227 6.52 -5.72 2.30
CA GLY A 227 7.93 -6.03 2.41
C GLY A 227 8.33 -6.40 3.85
N ILE A 228 7.89 -5.63 4.83
CA ILE A 228 8.21 -5.87 6.24
C ILE A 228 7.39 -7.05 6.80
N LEU A 229 6.06 -7.04 6.64
CA LEU A 229 5.19 -8.03 7.28
C LEU A 229 5.32 -9.41 6.65
N LEU A 230 5.26 -9.51 5.32
CA LEU A 230 5.19 -10.80 4.63
C LEU A 230 6.54 -11.33 4.21
N LYS A 231 7.41 -10.45 3.67
CA LYS A 231 8.70 -10.87 3.12
C LYS A 231 9.83 -10.84 4.14
N GLY A 232 9.67 -10.09 5.25
CA GLY A 232 10.74 -9.93 6.25
C GLY A 232 11.98 -9.21 5.70
N VAL A 233 11.80 -8.38 4.67
CA VAL A 233 12.89 -7.69 3.98
C VAL A 233 13.47 -6.61 4.88
N SER A 234 14.81 -6.49 4.89
CA SER A 234 15.49 -5.41 5.58
C SER A 234 15.12 -4.05 4.99
N ILE A 235 15.01 -3.05 5.86
CA ILE A 235 14.68 -1.67 5.48
C ILE A 235 15.62 -1.10 4.41
N THR A 236 16.88 -1.55 4.41
CA THR A 236 17.90 -1.15 3.43
C THR A 236 17.55 -1.55 1.99
N LEU A 237 16.75 -2.60 1.79
CA LEU A 237 16.30 -3.03 0.46
C LEU A 237 15.02 -2.30 0.00
N LEU A 238 14.34 -1.63 0.93
CA LEU A 238 13.09 -0.90 0.67
C LEU A 238 13.31 0.58 0.32
N TRP A 239 14.56 1.04 0.21
CA TRP A 239 14.91 2.44 -0.04
C TRP A 239 14.22 3.04 -1.28
N ARG A 240 14.00 2.23 -2.32
CA ARG A 240 13.31 2.63 -3.56
C ARG A 240 11.88 3.12 -3.31
N TRP A 241 11.24 2.62 -2.25
CA TRP A 241 9.88 2.98 -1.86
C TRP A 241 9.86 4.06 -0.76
N ILE A 242 10.88 4.04 0.08
CA ILE A 242 11.01 4.96 1.22
C ILE A 242 11.34 6.37 0.75
N ILE A 243 12.32 6.54 -0.14
CA ILE A 243 12.76 7.86 -0.61
C ILE A 243 11.63 8.66 -1.26
N PRO A 244 10.87 8.12 -2.23
CA PRO A 244 9.75 8.87 -2.80
C PRO A 244 8.66 9.20 -1.79
N MET A 245 8.37 8.32 -0.83
CA MET A 245 7.39 8.57 0.23
C MET A 245 7.80 9.74 1.11
N ILE A 246 9.07 9.80 1.52
CA ILE A 246 9.63 10.92 2.29
C ILE A 246 9.63 12.20 1.43
N GLY A 247 9.96 12.10 0.15
CA GLY A 247 9.89 13.22 -0.80
C GLY A 247 8.49 13.82 -0.89
N LEU A 248 7.45 12.99 -0.99
CA LEU A 248 6.06 13.43 -0.99
C LEU A 248 5.65 14.06 0.36
N MET A 249 6.12 13.52 1.48
CA MET A 249 5.90 14.09 2.80
C MET A 249 6.41 15.54 2.87
N PHE A 250 7.66 15.77 2.46
CA PHE A 250 8.22 17.12 2.44
C PHE A 250 7.52 18.04 1.43
N LEU A 251 7.15 17.51 0.27
CA LEU A 251 6.40 18.26 -0.74
C LEU A 251 5.05 18.75 -0.19
N PHE A 252 4.26 17.86 0.40
CA PHE A 252 2.95 18.24 0.97
C PHE A 252 3.09 19.17 2.16
N MET A 253 4.10 18.96 3.01
CA MET A 253 4.38 19.84 4.13
C MET A 253 4.78 21.25 3.65
N ALA A 254 5.68 21.36 2.67
CA ALA A 254 6.10 22.63 2.11
C ALA A 254 4.92 23.38 1.44
N LEU A 255 4.13 22.67 0.63
CA LEU A 255 2.95 23.25 -0.01
C LEU A 255 1.92 23.74 1.02
N SER A 256 1.73 22.97 2.09
CA SER A 256 0.82 23.32 3.18
C SER A 256 1.28 24.59 3.90
N VAL A 257 2.56 24.70 4.26
CA VAL A 257 3.14 25.87 4.93
C VAL A 257 3.06 27.11 4.05
N ILE A 258 3.47 27.01 2.77
CA ILE A 258 3.43 28.13 1.80
C ILE A 258 2.00 28.64 1.64
N ARG A 259 1.04 27.73 1.53
CA ARG A 259 -0.36 28.11 1.31
C ARG A 259 -0.99 28.71 2.56
N PHE A 260 -0.68 28.14 3.74
CA PHE A 260 -1.16 28.64 5.02
C PHE A 260 -0.67 30.06 5.27
N ARG A 261 0.62 30.34 5.04
CA ARG A 261 1.20 31.69 5.19
C ARG A 261 0.51 32.74 4.32
N LYS A 262 0.15 32.41 3.07
CA LYS A 262 -0.59 33.30 2.17
C LYS A 262 -2.01 33.62 2.62
N GLN A 263 -2.56 32.90 3.56
CA GLN A 263 -3.90 33.16 4.13
C GLN A 263 -3.86 34.02 5.39
N THR A 264 -2.68 34.16 5.98
CA THR A 264 -2.44 34.95 7.20
C THR A 264 -1.85 36.33 6.90
N ASP A 265 -1.26 36.52 5.71
CA ASP A 265 -0.86 37.80 5.13
C ASP A 265 -2.05 38.43 4.38
#